data_1941065d6fcae2a5c14c85f15ce92c1d
#
_entry.id   1941065d6fcae2a5c14c85f15ce92c1d
#
_cell.length_a   1.000
_cell.length_b   1.000
_cell.length_c   1.000
_cell.angle_alpha   90.00
_cell.angle_beta   90.00
_cell.angle_gamma   90.00
#
_symmetry.space_group_name_H-M   'P 1'
#
loop_
_entity.id
_entity.type
_entity.pdbx_description
1 polymer ?
#
loop_
_entity_poly.entity_id
_entity_poly.type
_entity_poly.pdbx_seq_one_letter_code
_entity_poly.pdbx_strand_id
1 'polypeptide(L)'
;MACPTKTNLMMCLLLASTCVAQTNADRIVVHKEARTMELVRAEQVIKTYKVALGGEPVGPKTRQGDHRTPEGLYVIDSRNVHSQFHRSLHISYPNPTDREHARKLGAPPGGDIYIHGLPNGYGFVGAAHRARDWTDGCIAVTDQEIEEIWRLVDNGTPIEIRP
;
A
#
# COMPACT_ATOMS: atom_id res chain seq x y z
N MET A 1 33.27 -70.52 -15.80
CA MET A 1 32.28 -70.00 -14.80
C MET A 1 32.50 -68.49 -14.65
N ALA A 2 31.69 -67.67 -15.27
CA ALA A 2 31.83 -66.22 -15.25
C ALA A 2 30.79 -65.60 -14.29
N CYS A 3 31.29 -64.81 -13.33
CA CYS A 3 30.48 -64.10 -12.36
C CYS A 3 30.02 -62.74 -12.96
N PRO A 4 28.74 -62.38 -12.92
CA PRO A 4 28.33 -61.09 -13.43
C PRO A 4 28.48 -59.99 -12.37
N THR A 5 29.20 -58.93 -12.72
CA THR A 5 29.38 -57.72 -11.91
C THR A 5 28.08 -56.88 -11.94
N LYS A 6 27.50 -56.68 -10.75
CA LYS A 6 26.35 -55.76 -10.59
C LYS A 6 26.81 -54.32 -10.56
N THR A 7 26.49 -53.55 -11.60
CA THR A 7 26.71 -52.11 -11.65
C THR A 7 25.58 -51.42 -10.86
N ASN A 8 25.88 -50.83 -9.72
CA ASN A 8 24.98 -49.99 -8.95
C ASN A 8 24.93 -48.59 -9.63
N LEU A 9 23.82 -48.28 -10.29
CA LEU A 9 23.51 -46.97 -10.82
C LEU A 9 22.93 -46.10 -9.68
N MET A 10 23.79 -45.28 -9.08
CA MET A 10 23.40 -44.30 -8.04
C MET A 10 22.75 -43.10 -8.72
N MET A 11 21.40 -43.04 -8.67
CA MET A 11 20.61 -41.97 -9.23
C MET A 11 20.66 -40.79 -8.26
N CYS A 12 21.47 -39.77 -8.57
CA CYS A 12 21.51 -38.50 -7.82
C CYS A 12 20.22 -37.70 -8.08
N LEU A 13 19.33 -37.69 -7.11
CA LEU A 13 18.14 -36.83 -7.16
C LEU A 13 18.57 -35.39 -6.88
N LEU A 14 18.66 -34.56 -7.93
CA LEU A 14 18.83 -33.12 -7.84
C LEU A 14 17.52 -32.51 -7.29
N LEU A 15 17.49 -32.20 -5.99
CA LEU A 15 16.45 -31.37 -5.40
C LEU A 15 16.62 -29.93 -5.91
N ALA A 16 15.84 -29.57 -6.91
CA ALA A 16 15.71 -28.20 -7.35
C ALA A 16 15.03 -27.40 -6.22
N SER A 17 15.81 -26.68 -5.43
CA SER A 17 15.31 -25.71 -4.46
C SER A 17 14.62 -24.59 -5.23
N THR A 18 13.28 -24.62 -5.32
CA THR A 18 12.50 -23.52 -5.84
C THR A 18 12.61 -22.36 -4.84
N CYS A 19 13.50 -21.42 -5.13
CA CYS A 19 13.52 -20.13 -4.46
C CYS A 19 12.18 -19.45 -4.75
N VAL A 20 11.25 -19.47 -3.77
CA VAL A 20 10.03 -18.69 -3.85
C VAL A 20 10.48 -17.24 -3.81
N ALA A 21 10.48 -16.58 -4.96
CA ALA A 21 10.82 -15.19 -5.06
C ALA A 21 9.84 -14.40 -4.15
N GLN A 22 10.38 -13.63 -3.23
CA GLN A 22 9.62 -12.75 -2.36
C GLN A 22 8.73 -11.86 -3.23
N THR A 23 7.41 -11.90 -2.98
CA THR A 23 6.41 -11.26 -3.86
C THR A 23 6.07 -9.85 -3.43
N ASN A 24 6.70 -9.32 -2.37
CA ASN A 24 6.38 -8.04 -1.76
C ASN A 24 6.79 -6.87 -2.67
N ALA A 25 6.00 -5.81 -2.60
CA ALA A 25 6.32 -4.54 -3.25
C ALA A 25 7.52 -3.89 -2.56
N ASP A 26 8.38 -3.26 -3.33
CA ASP A 26 9.47 -2.44 -2.84
C ASP A 26 9.11 -0.94 -2.83
N ARG A 27 8.02 -0.55 -3.49
CA ARG A 27 7.52 0.82 -3.54
C ARG A 27 6.03 0.86 -3.86
N ILE A 28 5.35 1.90 -3.35
CA ILE A 28 3.98 2.27 -3.71
C ILE A 28 4.02 3.60 -4.46
N VAL A 29 3.21 3.73 -5.54
CA VAL A 29 3.01 5.01 -6.24
C VAL A 29 1.51 5.29 -6.32
N VAL A 30 1.10 6.46 -5.86
CA VAL A 30 -0.28 6.94 -5.93
C VAL A 30 -0.35 8.08 -6.93
N HIS A 31 -1.26 7.99 -7.89
CA HIS A 31 -1.59 9.02 -8.87
C HIS A 31 -2.95 9.60 -8.53
N LYS A 32 -2.99 10.76 -7.90
CA LYS A 32 -4.23 11.35 -7.37
C LYS A 32 -5.21 11.71 -8.50
N GLU A 33 -4.74 12.32 -9.58
CA GLU A 33 -5.58 12.65 -10.73
C GLU A 33 -6.25 11.41 -11.33
N ALA A 34 -5.50 10.33 -11.49
CA ALA A 34 -5.98 9.08 -12.07
C ALA A 34 -6.81 8.23 -11.08
N ARG A 35 -6.82 8.56 -9.78
CA ARG A 35 -7.39 7.73 -8.70
C ARG A 35 -6.87 6.31 -8.76
N THR A 36 -5.53 6.17 -8.89
CA THR A 36 -4.87 4.86 -8.94
C THR A 36 -3.73 4.78 -7.92
N MET A 37 -3.52 3.59 -7.43
CA MET A 37 -2.38 3.23 -6.59
C MET A 37 -1.73 1.99 -7.19
N GLU A 38 -0.42 2.04 -7.36
CA GLU A 38 0.39 0.97 -7.94
C GLU A 38 1.32 0.39 -6.87
N LEU A 39 1.41 -0.91 -6.81
CA LEU A 39 2.49 -1.61 -6.14
C LEU A 39 3.57 -1.93 -7.17
N VAL A 40 4.79 -1.52 -6.88
CA VAL A 40 5.94 -1.66 -7.77
C VAL A 40 6.96 -2.60 -7.13
N ARG A 41 7.61 -3.43 -7.93
CA ARG A 41 8.75 -4.26 -7.54
C ARG A 41 9.74 -4.34 -8.69
N ALA A 42 11.03 -4.13 -8.39
CA ALA A 42 12.11 -4.13 -9.38
C ALA A 42 11.74 -3.30 -10.64
N GLU A 43 11.25 -2.07 -10.40
CA GLU A 43 10.78 -1.10 -11.41
C GLU A 43 9.58 -1.57 -12.26
N GLN A 44 8.96 -2.69 -11.92
CA GLN A 44 7.78 -3.19 -12.61
C GLN A 44 6.53 -3.02 -11.74
N VAL A 45 5.43 -2.54 -12.32
CA VAL A 45 4.13 -2.51 -11.66
C VAL A 45 3.62 -3.95 -11.54
N ILE A 46 3.46 -4.43 -10.31
CA ILE A 46 2.96 -5.78 -10.03
C ILE A 46 1.45 -5.80 -9.75
N LYS A 47 0.88 -4.67 -9.31
CA LYS A 47 -0.55 -4.49 -9.04
C LYS A 47 -0.95 -3.03 -9.25
N THR A 48 -2.18 -2.82 -9.69
CA THR A 48 -2.82 -1.50 -9.78
C THR A 48 -4.21 -1.56 -9.16
N TYR A 49 -4.51 -0.62 -8.28
CA TYR A 49 -5.81 -0.48 -7.61
C TYR A 49 -6.44 0.86 -7.97
N LYS A 50 -7.76 0.88 -8.10
CA LYS A 50 -8.52 2.13 -8.09
C LYS A 50 -8.77 2.53 -6.63
N VAL A 51 -8.68 3.83 -6.34
CA VAL A 51 -8.80 4.36 -4.97
C VAL A 51 -9.82 5.49 -4.88
N ALA A 52 -10.37 5.71 -3.69
CA ALA A 52 -10.98 6.98 -3.32
C ALA A 52 -10.03 7.74 -2.39
N LEU A 53 -10.02 9.06 -2.52
CA LEU A 53 -9.12 9.96 -1.83
C LEU A 53 -9.86 10.87 -0.85
N GLY A 54 -9.17 11.88 -0.33
CA GLY A 54 -9.79 12.97 0.43
C GLY A 54 -10.83 13.73 -0.41
N GLY A 55 -11.89 14.22 0.24
CA GLY A 55 -13.01 14.87 -0.43
C GLY A 55 -12.66 16.11 -1.23
N GLU A 56 -11.49 16.70 -0.98
CA GLU A 56 -10.90 17.80 -1.74
C GLU A 56 -9.58 17.34 -2.39
N PRO A 57 -9.62 16.53 -3.44
CA PRO A 57 -8.45 15.78 -3.91
C PRO A 57 -7.38 16.61 -4.60
N VAL A 58 -7.68 17.86 -5.01
CA VAL A 58 -6.76 18.70 -5.78
C VAL A 58 -5.75 19.40 -4.88
N GLY A 59 -4.47 19.23 -5.19
CA GLY A 59 -3.34 19.82 -4.46
C GLY A 59 -2.98 19.05 -3.18
N PRO A 60 -1.83 19.39 -2.58
CA PRO A 60 -1.32 18.71 -1.39
C PRO A 60 -2.13 19.05 -0.14
N LYS A 61 -2.11 18.13 0.82
CA LYS A 61 -2.56 18.40 2.18
C LYS A 61 -1.65 19.42 2.84
N THR A 62 -2.24 20.47 3.43
CA THR A 62 -1.49 21.57 4.05
C THR A 62 -1.84 21.79 5.52
N ARG A 63 -3.02 21.34 5.96
CA ARG A 63 -3.50 21.52 7.33
C ARG A 63 -4.54 20.47 7.70
N GLN A 64 -4.80 20.35 9.00
CA GLN A 64 -5.90 19.54 9.49
C GLN A 64 -7.24 20.06 8.96
N GLY A 65 -8.14 19.16 8.59
CA GLY A 65 -9.50 19.48 8.13
C GLY A 65 -9.59 20.07 6.72
N ASP A 66 -8.54 20.00 5.92
CA ASP A 66 -8.58 20.42 4.51
C ASP A 66 -9.10 19.34 3.56
N HIS A 67 -9.39 18.15 4.08
CA HIS A 67 -9.91 16.97 3.36
C HIS A 67 -9.07 16.58 2.15
N ARG A 68 -7.77 16.89 2.17
CA ARG A 68 -6.82 16.58 1.10
C ARG A 68 -5.95 15.39 1.44
N THR A 69 -5.65 14.59 0.43
CA THR A 69 -4.60 13.57 0.50
C THR A 69 -3.24 14.24 0.29
N PRO A 70 -2.22 13.96 1.13
CA PRO A 70 -0.91 14.58 0.98
C PRO A 70 -0.24 14.21 -0.35
N GLU A 71 0.72 15.03 -0.77
CA GLU A 71 1.61 14.77 -1.90
C GLU A 71 3.05 14.78 -1.43
N GLY A 72 3.87 13.87 -1.95
CA GLY A 72 5.28 13.77 -1.56
C GLY A 72 5.74 12.34 -1.33
N LEU A 73 6.88 12.23 -0.64
CA LEU A 73 7.54 10.96 -0.32
C LEU A 73 7.34 10.65 1.16
N TYR A 74 6.84 9.44 1.44
CA TYR A 74 6.59 8.92 2.76
C TYR A 74 7.00 7.45 2.84
N VAL A 75 6.75 6.81 3.98
CA VAL A 75 6.90 5.37 4.18
C VAL A 75 5.65 4.81 4.87
N ILE A 76 5.39 3.54 4.67
CA ILE A 76 4.46 2.79 5.49
C ILE A 76 5.18 2.47 6.80
N ASP A 77 4.82 3.15 7.90
CA ASP A 77 5.54 3.05 9.17
C ASP A 77 4.85 2.16 10.21
N SER A 78 3.56 1.91 10.04
CA SER A 78 2.84 0.97 10.89
C SER A 78 1.62 0.34 10.22
N ARG A 79 1.12 -0.74 10.83
CA ARG A 79 0.01 -1.55 10.31
C ARG A 79 -0.97 -1.84 11.46
N ASN A 80 -2.28 -1.63 11.22
CA ASN A 80 -3.32 -1.86 12.21
C ASN A 80 -4.31 -2.93 11.72
N VAL A 81 -4.25 -4.11 12.32
CA VAL A 81 -5.16 -5.23 12.03
C VAL A 81 -6.55 -5.03 12.66
N HIS A 82 -6.67 -4.17 13.68
CA HIS A 82 -7.91 -3.84 14.39
C HIS A 82 -8.45 -2.46 13.98
N SER A 83 -8.26 -2.08 12.72
CA SER A 83 -8.75 -0.83 12.18
C SER A 83 -10.29 -0.76 12.20
N GLN A 84 -10.85 0.44 12.37
CA GLN A 84 -12.28 0.71 12.16
C GLN A 84 -12.67 0.60 10.67
N PHE A 85 -11.68 0.50 9.78
CA PHE A 85 -11.81 0.38 8.34
C PHE A 85 -11.21 -0.94 7.86
N HIS A 86 -11.63 -2.06 8.43
CA HIS A 86 -11.21 -3.41 8.15
C HIS A 86 -9.72 -3.64 8.53
N ARG A 87 -8.79 -3.13 7.74
CA ARG A 87 -7.34 -3.04 8.00
C ARG A 87 -6.81 -1.70 7.52
N SER A 88 -5.69 -1.27 8.10
CA SER A 88 -5.04 -0.04 7.63
C SER A 88 -3.53 -0.09 7.72
N LEU A 89 -2.87 0.58 6.76
CA LEU A 89 -1.44 0.84 6.73
C LEU A 89 -1.25 2.34 6.92
N HIS A 90 -0.50 2.75 7.94
CA HIS A 90 -0.23 4.14 8.24
C HIS A 90 0.87 4.69 7.33
N ILE A 91 0.65 5.89 6.82
CA ILE A 91 1.60 6.66 6.01
C ILE A 91 2.29 7.67 6.92
N SER A 92 3.60 7.79 6.88
CA SER A 92 4.41 8.65 7.77
C SER A 92 4.20 10.17 7.55
N TYR A 93 2.98 10.56 7.24
CA TYR A 93 2.54 11.96 7.21
C TYR A 93 2.18 12.42 8.64
N PRO A 94 2.53 13.66 9.07
CA PRO A 94 3.28 14.67 8.35
C PRO A 94 4.80 14.48 8.48
N ASN A 95 5.53 14.64 7.39
CA ASN A 95 6.99 14.71 7.41
C ASN A 95 7.48 16.11 7.86
N PRO A 96 8.80 16.37 8.01
CA PRO A 96 9.30 17.69 8.42
C PRO A 96 8.88 18.86 7.51
N THR A 97 8.78 18.62 6.20
CA THR A 97 8.36 19.63 5.22
C THR A 97 6.87 19.99 5.41
N ASP A 98 6.03 18.99 5.64
CA ASP A 98 4.59 19.18 5.90
C ASP A 98 4.36 20.00 7.18
N ARG A 99 5.12 19.67 8.26
CA ARG A 99 5.04 20.40 9.53
C ARG A 99 5.45 21.86 9.37
N GLU A 100 6.53 22.12 8.64
CA GLU A 100 7.00 23.48 8.40
C GLU A 100 6.00 24.26 7.54
N HIS A 101 5.38 23.63 6.54
CA HIS A 101 4.31 24.24 5.75
C HIS A 101 3.11 24.64 6.61
N ALA A 102 2.61 23.72 7.42
CA ALA A 102 1.49 23.98 8.32
C ALA A 102 1.82 25.08 9.35
N ARG A 103 3.05 25.07 9.89
CA ARG A 103 3.53 26.13 10.80
C ARG A 103 3.48 27.51 10.16
N LYS A 104 3.90 27.64 8.90
CA LYS A 104 3.83 28.91 8.15
C LYS A 104 2.40 29.38 7.95
N LEU A 105 1.46 28.47 7.87
CA LEU A 105 0.02 28.76 7.76
C LEU A 105 -0.64 29.04 9.11
N GLY A 106 0.08 28.90 10.23
CA GLY A 106 -0.47 29.05 11.58
C GLY A 106 -1.49 27.95 11.93
N ALA A 107 -1.40 26.76 11.33
CA ALA A 107 -2.35 25.67 11.50
C ALA A 107 -1.66 24.34 11.82
N PRO A 108 -2.32 23.40 12.54
CA PRO A 108 -1.80 22.06 12.71
C PRO A 108 -1.81 21.32 11.35
N PRO A 109 -0.79 20.48 11.05
CA PRO A 109 -0.74 19.73 9.80
C PRO A 109 -1.81 18.63 9.73
N GLY A 110 -2.32 18.18 10.88
CA GLY A 110 -3.08 16.95 11.00
C GLY A 110 -2.16 15.73 11.05
N GLY A 111 -2.73 14.56 10.87
CA GLY A 111 -2.03 13.28 10.91
C GLY A 111 -2.98 12.15 10.54
N ASP A 112 -2.61 10.91 10.93
CA ASP A 112 -3.46 9.73 10.77
C ASP A 112 -3.93 9.50 9.32
N ILE A 113 -2.99 9.59 8.38
CA ILE A 113 -3.22 9.26 6.97
C ILE A 113 -2.90 7.79 6.75
N TYR A 114 -3.88 7.07 6.21
CA TYR A 114 -3.81 5.62 6.00
C TYR A 114 -4.18 5.20 4.58
N ILE A 115 -3.67 4.05 4.16
CA ILE A 115 -4.33 3.20 3.16
C ILE A 115 -5.22 2.25 3.94
N HIS A 116 -6.53 2.17 3.62
CA HIS A 116 -7.48 1.37 4.40
C HIS A 116 -8.62 0.79 3.56
N GLY A 117 -9.28 -0.22 4.10
CA GLY A 117 -10.52 -0.80 3.55
C GLY A 117 -11.75 0.07 3.81
N LEU A 118 -12.92 -0.52 3.78
CA LEU A 118 -14.19 0.16 4.05
C LEU A 118 -14.49 0.18 5.56
N PRO A 119 -15.36 1.08 6.02
CA PRO A 119 -15.80 1.06 7.42
C PRO A 119 -16.36 -0.32 7.79
N ASN A 120 -16.09 -0.78 9.01
CA ASN A 120 -16.55 -2.08 9.48
C ASN A 120 -18.07 -2.21 9.33
N GLY A 121 -18.53 -3.31 8.72
CA GLY A 121 -19.93 -3.53 8.39
C GLY A 121 -20.35 -3.00 7.02
N TYR A 122 -19.52 -2.26 6.31
CA TYR A 122 -19.83 -1.69 4.99
C TYR A 122 -19.05 -2.34 3.84
N GLY A 123 -18.35 -3.45 4.08
CA GLY A 123 -17.58 -4.15 3.03
C GLY A 123 -18.40 -4.57 1.80
N PHE A 124 -19.72 -4.75 1.98
CA PHE A 124 -20.65 -5.07 0.88
C PHE A 124 -20.76 -3.98 -0.19
N VAL A 125 -20.41 -2.73 0.15
CA VAL A 125 -20.40 -1.61 -0.81
C VAL A 125 -19.38 -1.86 -1.93
N GLY A 126 -18.29 -2.55 -1.61
CA GLY A 126 -17.26 -2.93 -2.58
C GLY A 126 -16.79 -1.75 -3.42
N ALA A 127 -16.59 -1.96 -4.72
CA ALA A 127 -16.06 -0.94 -5.63
C ALA A 127 -16.95 0.31 -5.80
N ALA A 128 -18.22 0.26 -5.41
CA ALA A 128 -19.11 1.41 -5.51
C ALA A 128 -18.72 2.57 -4.59
N HIS A 129 -17.89 2.32 -3.55
CA HIS A 129 -17.35 3.39 -2.70
C HIS A 129 -16.57 4.45 -3.49
N ARG A 130 -16.07 4.12 -4.68
CA ARG A 130 -15.27 4.99 -5.54
C ARG A 130 -16.09 5.97 -6.39
N ALA A 131 -17.42 5.96 -6.23
CA ALA A 131 -18.29 6.91 -6.93
C ALA A 131 -17.97 8.37 -6.58
N ARG A 132 -17.27 8.60 -5.46
CA ARG A 132 -16.75 9.90 -5.03
C ARG A 132 -15.54 9.73 -4.13
N ASP A 133 -14.72 10.78 -4.02
CA ASP A 133 -13.73 10.93 -2.95
C ASP A 133 -14.47 11.30 -1.65
N TRP A 134 -14.18 10.59 -0.55
CA TRP A 134 -15.02 10.68 0.66
C TRP A 134 -14.24 10.68 1.97
N THR A 135 -12.91 10.52 1.91
CA THR A 135 -12.10 10.45 3.13
C THR A 135 -11.69 11.85 3.61
N ASP A 136 -11.09 11.91 4.80
CA ASP A 136 -10.47 13.13 5.33
C ASP A 136 -8.98 13.28 4.91
N GLY A 137 -8.58 12.56 3.86
CA GLY A 137 -7.22 12.58 3.32
C GLY A 137 -6.59 11.19 3.19
N CYS A 138 -7.21 10.17 3.73
CA CYS A 138 -6.78 8.78 3.56
C CYS A 138 -6.99 8.28 2.13
N ILE A 139 -6.40 7.12 1.82
CA ILE A 139 -6.52 6.40 0.56
C ILE A 139 -7.36 5.17 0.82
N ALA A 140 -8.59 5.13 0.28
CA ALA A 140 -9.52 4.04 0.50
C ALA A 140 -9.55 3.07 -0.69
N VAL A 141 -9.55 1.79 -0.38
CA VAL A 141 -9.71 0.65 -1.29
C VAL A 141 -10.83 -0.26 -0.79
N THR A 142 -11.17 -1.32 -1.51
CA THR A 142 -12.10 -2.34 -1.01
C THR A 142 -11.46 -3.22 0.07
N ASP A 143 -12.29 -3.93 0.86
CA ASP A 143 -11.79 -4.86 1.88
C ASP A 143 -10.93 -5.98 1.27
N GLN A 144 -11.30 -6.48 0.10
CA GLN A 144 -10.49 -7.49 -0.60
C GLN A 144 -9.14 -6.95 -1.06
N GLU A 145 -9.11 -5.71 -1.52
CA GLU A 145 -7.87 -5.08 -1.97
C GLU A 145 -6.94 -4.75 -0.81
N ILE A 146 -7.47 -4.26 0.33
CA ILE A 146 -6.61 -4.01 1.50
C ILE A 146 -6.03 -5.32 2.07
N GLU A 147 -6.73 -6.46 1.97
CA GLU A 147 -6.19 -7.77 2.33
C GLU A 147 -5.04 -8.20 1.41
N GLU A 148 -5.13 -7.91 0.11
CA GLU A 148 -4.04 -8.17 -0.84
C GLU A 148 -2.85 -7.24 -0.57
N ILE A 149 -3.09 -5.94 -0.43
CA ILE A 149 -2.08 -4.93 -0.12
C ILE A 149 -1.36 -5.29 1.19
N TRP A 150 -2.11 -5.72 2.21
CA TRP A 150 -1.57 -6.16 3.49
C TRP A 150 -0.54 -7.29 3.36
N ARG A 151 -0.74 -8.22 2.43
CA ARG A 151 0.21 -9.31 2.19
C ARG A 151 1.44 -8.90 1.39
N LEU A 152 1.30 -7.87 0.55
CA LEU A 152 2.32 -7.45 -0.41
C LEU A 152 3.17 -6.26 0.06
N VAL A 153 2.75 -5.56 1.14
CA VAL A 153 3.39 -4.33 1.60
C VAL A 153 3.83 -4.49 3.04
N ASP A 154 5.13 -4.34 3.29
CA ASP A 154 5.72 -4.39 4.62
C ASP A 154 5.89 -2.99 5.23
N ASN A 155 6.11 -2.92 6.54
CA ASN A 155 6.58 -1.70 7.19
C ASN A 155 7.94 -1.30 6.60
N GLY A 156 8.13 -0.01 6.40
CA GLY A 156 9.31 0.55 5.74
C GLY A 156 9.17 0.70 4.23
N THR A 157 8.10 0.15 3.60
CA THR A 157 7.87 0.33 2.16
C THR A 157 7.69 1.81 1.82
N PRO A 158 8.52 2.38 0.92
CA PRO A 158 8.35 3.74 0.43
C PRO A 158 7.01 3.93 -0.30
N ILE A 159 6.42 5.09 -0.12
CA ILE A 159 5.22 5.51 -0.85
C ILE A 159 5.42 6.91 -1.41
N GLU A 160 5.20 7.06 -2.70
CA GLU A 160 5.19 8.33 -3.42
C GLU A 160 3.75 8.67 -3.79
N ILE A 161 3.28 9.84 -3.38
CA ILE A 161 1.95 10.35 -3.70
C ILE A 161 2.11 11.54 -4.63
N ARG A 162 1.65 11.39 -5.86
CA ARG A 162 1.76 12.36 -6.96
C ARG A 162 0.42 13.06 -7.18
N PRO A 163 0.42 14.27 -7.75
CA PRO A 163 -0.79 14.95 -8.22
C PRO A 163 -1.71 14.13 -9.11
#